data_27387a6ea4dc77ba2d4dfb51f0d2c3d0
#
_entry.id   27387a6ea4dc77ba2d4dfb51f0d2c3d0
#
_cell.length_a   1.000
_cell.length_b   1.000
_cell.length_c   1.000
_cell.angle_alpha   90.00
_cell.angle_beta   90.00
_cell.angle_gamma   90.00
#
_symmetry.space_group_name_H-M   'P 1'
#
loop_
_entity.id
_entity.type
_entity.pdbx_description
1 polymer ?
#
loop_
_entity_poly.entity_id
_entity_poly.type
_entity_poly.pdbx_seq_one_letter_code
_entity_poly.pdbx_strand_id
1 'polypeptide(L)'
;MKNLFGYEIIQTLGQGKTGTAYLVEKNNSQFVLKKMNEQTEDPQKTLEIFNGEKYCYERMSRIGSGIPKLFEFDEKNHFLVKEYIQGETAATLATRGAFCKDGLTENHFRQILDMSGRFKKVGIHVDYFPTNFIYTNSGELYCIDYECYDYNSEWDFEHWGIYYWLNKDGMRAHLEKGGTSKLNKPGTFKPFDKPFEELKKRVMELV
;
A
#
# COMPACT_ATOMS: atom_id res chain seq x y z
N MET A 1 -10.29 -23.96 14.40
CA MET A 1 -9.83 -22.79 13.60
C MET A 1 -10.66 -21.60 13.96
N LYS A 2 -10.11 -20.40 13.95
CA LYS A 2 -10.84 -19.18 14.36
C LYS A 2 -11.62 -18.65 13.16
N ASN A 3 -12.95 -18.44 13.36
CA ASN A 3 -13.84 -17.95 12.30
C ASN A 3 -14.20 -16.49 12.58
N LEU A 4 -14.25 -15.66 11.53
CA LEU A 4 -14.65 -14.26 11.60
C LEU A 4 -15.65 -13.99 10.46
N PHE A 5 -16.90 -13.70 10.81
CA PHE A 5 -17.99 -13.40 9.86
C PHE A 5 -18.21 -14.48 8.77
N GLY A 6 -18.03 -15.75 9.11
CA GLY A 6 -18.16 -16.86 8.14
C GLY A 6 -16.93 -17.15 7.29
N TYR A 7 -15.82 -16.48 7.59
CA TYR A 7 -14.50 -16.72 6.97
C TYR A 7 -13.58 -17.40 7.97
N GLU A 8 -12.84 -18.42 7.53
CA GLU A 8 -11.81 -19.07 8.33
C GLU A 8 -10.53 -18.23 8.31
N ILE A 9 -9.99 -17.87 9.49
CA ILE A 9 -8.74 -17.10 9.58
C ILE A 9 -7.57 -18.05 9.39
N ILE A 10 -6.75 -17.80 8.35
CA ILE A 10 -5.49 -18.50 8.10
C ILE A 10 -4.37 -17.81 8.89
N GLN A 11 -4.22 -16.49 8.74
CA GLN A 11 -3.20 -15.70 9.45
C GLN A 11 -3.56 -14.22 9.52
N THR A 12 -2.94 -13.49 10.44
CA THR A 12 -2.96 -12.03 10.46
C THR A 12 -1.90 -11.52 9.49
N LEU A 13 -2.32 -10.68 8.53
CA LEU A 13 -1.42 -10.05 7.56
C LEU A 13 -0.79 -8.78 8.10
N GLY A 14 -1.54 -8.01 8.90
CA GLY A 14 -1.06 -6.79 9.50
C GLY A 14 -2.09 -6.16 10.42
N GLN A 15 -1.59 -5.34 11.35
CA GLN A 15 -2.40 -4.53 12.24
C GLN A 15 -1.97 -3.07 12.11
N GLY A 16 -2.87 -2.23 11.63
CA GLY A 16 -2.67 -0.80 11.45
C GLY A 16 -3.46 0.03 12.45
N LYS A 17 -3.35 1.34 12.29
CA LYS A 17 -4.10 2.31 13.10
C LYS A 17 -5.62 2.18 12.91
N THR A 18 -6.06 1.92 11.70
CA THR A 18 -7.48 1.90 11.32
C THR A 18 -8.11 0.52 11.42
N GLY A 19 -7.35 -0.56 11.33
CA GLY A 19 -7.90 -1.90 11.32
C GLY A 19 -6.85 -3.01 11.32
N THR A 20 -7.34 -4.24 11.35
CA THR A 20 -6.54 -5.46 11.25
C THR A 20 -6.91 -6.21 9.97
N ALA A 21 -5.92 -6.55 9.18
CA ALA A 21 -6.07 -7.34 7.96
C ALA A 21 -5.72 -8.81 8.22
N TYR A 22 -6.59 -9.71 7.75
CA TYR A 22 -6.43 -11.15 7.87
C TYR A 22 -6.43 -11.79 6.49
N LEU A 23 -5.56 -12.77 6.27
CA LEU A 23 -5.75 -13.76 5.22
C LEU A 23 -6.82 -14.73 5.70
N VAL A 24 -7.87 -14.87 4.94
CA VAL A 24 -9.01 -15.73 5.26
C VAL A 24 -9.36 -16.65 4.10
N GLU A 25 -10.04 -17.75 4.42
CA GLU A 25 -10.54 -18.69 3.43
C GLU A 25 -12.05 -18.87 3.54
N LYS A 26 -12.71 -18.99 2.38
CA LYS A 26 -14.13 -19.36 2.27
C LYS A 26 -14.33 -20.10 0.95
N ASN A 27 -14.97 -21.28 1.01
CA ASN A 27 -15.22 -22.11 -0.18
C ASN A 27 -13.96 -22.43 -1.00
N ASN A 28 -12.85 -22.77 -0.33
CA ASN A 28 -11.54 -23.05 -0.91
C ASN A 28 -10.93 -21.86 -1.71
N SER A 29 -11.36 -20.66 -1.44
CA SER A 29 -10.81 -19.44 -2.03
C SER A 29 -10.29 -18.52 -0.95
N GLN A 30 -9.15 -17.88 -1.22
CA GLN A 30 -8.47 -16.99 -0.28
C GLN A 30 -8.82 -15.53 -0.55
N PHE A 31 -8.96 -14.77 0.53
CA PHE A 31 -9.32 -13.36 0.53
C PHE A 31 -8.54 -12.60 1.61
N VAL A 32 -8.54 -11.28 1.50
CA VAL A 32 -8.16 -10.41 2.61
C VAL A 32 -9.42 -9.86 3.26
N LEU A 33 -9.61 -10.14 4.54
CA LEU A 33 -10.64 -9.50 5.36
C LEU A 33 -9.99 -8.42 6.22
N LYS A 34 -10.39 -7.16 6.03
CA LYS A 34 -9.97 -6.03 6.87
C LYS A 34 -11.12 -5.66 7.81
N LYS A 35 -10.91 -5.85 9.11
CA LYS A 35 -11.84 -5.44 10.17
C LYS A 35 -11.35 -4.13 10.76
N MET A 36 -12.22 -3.11 10.78
CA MET A 36 -11.88 -1.83 11.40
C MET A 36 -11.72 -1.96 12.90
N ASN A 37 -10.78 -1.19 13.46
CA ASN A 37 -10.66 -1.03 14.90
C ASN A 37 -11.83 -0.18 15.40
N GLU A 38 -12.51 -0.66 16.43
CA GLU A 38 -13.56 0.11 17.06
C GLU A 38 -12.93 1.29 17.82
N GLN A 39 -13.34 2.50 17.44
CA GLN A 39 -13.00 3.71 18.18
C GLN A 39 -14.00 3.82 19.33
N THR A 40 -13.66 3.28 20.50
CA THR A 40 -14.57 3.20 21.67
C THR A 40 -15.05 4.55 22.15
N GLU A 41 -14.26 5.60 21.92
CA GLU A 41 -14.60 6.97 22.32
C GLU A 41 -15.41 7.72 21.24
N ASP A 42 -15.39 7.26 19.98
CA ASP A 42 -16.08 7.89 18.86
C ASP A 42 -16.50 6.85 17.80
N PRO A 43 -17.66 6.19 17.95
CA PRO A 43 -18.18 5.25 16.97
C PRO A 43 -18.41 5.87 15.58
N GLN A 44 -18.76 7.15 15.52
CA GLN A 44 -18.94 7.90 14.27
C GLN A 44 -17.66 7.91 13.43
N LYS A 45 -16.53 8.09 14.08
CA LYS A 45 -15.22 8.08 13.42
C LYS A 45 -14.86 6.74 12.81
N THR A 46 -15.26 5.62 13.44
CA THR A 46 -15.09 4.28 12.84
C THR A 46 -15.86 4.17 11.54
N LEU A 47 -17.10 4.65 11.51
CA LEU A 47 -17.94 4.64 10.31
C LEU A 47 -17.38 5.55 9.22
N GLU A 48 -16.89 6.72 9.57
CA GLU A 48 -16.26 7.65 8.61
C GLU A 48 -15.02 7.05 7.96
N ILE A 49 -14.12 6.43 8.74
CA ILE A 49 -12.93 5.75 8.24
C ILE A 49 -13.34 4.59 7.31
N PHE A 50 -14.32 3.79 7.73
CA PHE A 50 -14.80 2.65 6.98
C PHE A 50 -15.42 3.05 5.63
N ASN A 51 -16.30 4.05 5.64
CA ASN A 51 -16.89 4.60 4.41
C ASN A 51 -15.84 5.27 3.51
N GLY A 52 -14.81 5.85 4.10
CA GLY A 52 -13.66 6.39 3.39
C GLY A 52 -12.94 5.33 2.55
N GLU A 53 -12.77 4.11 3.05
CA GLU A 53 -12.14 3.02 2.26
C GLU A 53 -12.99 2.62 1.03
N LYS A 54 -14.33 2.57 1.16
CA LYS A 54 -15.20 2.32 0.01
C LYS A 54 -15.13 3.46 -1.02
N TYR A 55 -15.18 4.69 -0.55
CA TYR A 55 -15.04 5.87 -1.40
C TYR A 55 -13.71 5.87 -2.16
N CYS A 56 -12.61 5.56 -1.46
CA CYS A 56 -11.29 5.45 -2.08
C CYS A 56 -11.23 4.29 -3.08
N TYR A 57 -11.80 3.12 -2.78
CA TYR A 57 -11.88 2.01 -3.72
C TYR A 57 -12.57 2.43 -5.03
N GLU A 58 -13.71 3.12 -4.95
CA GLU A 58 -14.47 3.57 -6.12
C GLU A 58 -13.67 4.57 -6.98
N ARG A 59 -12.86 5.42 -6.36
CA ARG A 59 -11.95 6.34 -7.08
C ARG A 59 -10.75 5.62 -7.67
N MET A 60 -10.08 4.80 -6.88
CA MET A 60 -8.86 4.09 -7.28
C MET A 60 -9.14 3.09 -8.41
N SER A 61 -10.26 2.37 -8.38
CA SER A 61 -10.63 1.40 -9.41
C SER A 61 -10.82 2.01 -10.80
N ARG A 62 -10.98 3.33 -10.90
CA ARG A 62 -11.05 4.05 -12.20
C ARG A 62 -9.74 3.97 -13.01
N ILE A 63 -8.61 3.63 -12.39
CA ILE A 63 -7.36 3.42 -13.13
C ILE A 63 -7.34 2.12 -13.96
N GLY A 64 -8.34 1.27 -13.82
CA GLY A 64 -8.58 0.06 -14.63
C GLY A 64 -7.99 -1.21 -14.02
N SER A 65 -6.71 -1.26 -13.70
CA SER A 65 -6.04 -2.46 -13.18
C SER A 65 -5.03 -2.12 -12.08
N GLY A 66 -4.65 -3.14 -11.28
CA GLY A 66 -3.67 -2.97 -10.20
C GLY A 66 -4.31 -2.55 -8.87
N ILE A 67 -5.66 -2.65 -8.74
CA ILE A 67 -6.39 -2.47 -7.48
C ILE A 67 -7.11 -3.78 -7.17
N PRO A 68 -6.92 -4.38 -5.98
CA PRO A 68 -7.63 -5.59 -5.57
C PRO A 68 -9.14 -5.39 -5.67
N LYS A 69 -9.85 -6.40 -6.16
CA LYS A 69 -11.31 -6.34 -6.26
C LYS A 69 -11.95 -6.35 -4.88
N LEU A 70 -12.90 -5.46 -4.63
CA LEU A 70 -13.75 -5.49 -3.44
C LEU A 70 -14.91 -6.48 -3.67
N PHE A 71 -15.08 -7.46 -2.76
CA PHE A 71 -16.13 -8.48 -2.82
C PHE A 71 -17.26 -8.24 -1.85
N GLU A 72 -16.93 -7.79 -0.63
CA GLU A 72 -17.91 -7.56 0.43
C GLU A 72 -17.58 -6.28 1.20
N PHE A 73 -18.61 -5.57 1.60
CA PHE A 73 -18.52 -4.35 2.41
C PHE A 73 -19.67 -4.38 3.42
N ASP A 74 -19.36 -4.75 4.67
CA ASP A 74 -20.35 -4.88 5.75
C ASP A 74 -20.33 -3.66 6.67
N GLU A 75 -21.30 -2.77 6.48
CA GLU A 75 -21.42 -1.55 7.28
C GLU A 75 -21.80 -1.83 8.74
N LYS A 76 -22.55 -2.92 9.00
CA LYS A 76 -22.99 -3.26 10.35
C LYS A 76 -21.84 -3.71 11.24
N ASN A 77 -20.94 -4.48 10.67
CA ASN A 77 -19.82 -5.08 11.40
C ASN A 77 -18.49 -4.38 11.11
N HIS A 78 -18.46 -3.34 10.27
CA HIS A 78 -17.29 -2.57 9.85
C HIS A 78 -16.12 -3.44 9.37
N PHE A 79 -16.40 -4.33 8.41
CA PHE A 79 -15.37 -5.08 7.72
C PHE A 79 -15.57 -5.06 6.22
N LEU A 80 -14.48 -5.23 5.50
CA LEU A 80 -14.51 -5.44 4.06
C LEU A 80 -13.72 -6.70 3.68
N VAL A 81 -14.11 -7.31 2.56
CA VAL A 81 -13.42 -8.46 1.97
C VAL A 81 -12.98 -8.09 0.57
N LYS A 82 -11.70 -8.25 0.32
CA LYS A 82 -11.09 -7.96 -0.97
C LYS A 82 -10.23 -9.10 -1.48
N GLU A 83 -9.89 -9.03 -2.73
CA GLU A 83 -9.00 -9.97 -3.40
C GLU A 83 -7.67 -10.10 -2.65
N TYR A 84 -7.22 -11.34 -2.46
CA TYR A 84 -5.88 -11.60 -1.95
C TYR A 84 -4.88 -11.58 -3.10
N ILE A 85 -3.95 -10.66 -3.06
CA ILE A 85 -2.87 -10.55 -4.04
C ILE A 85 -1.65 -11.29 -3.50
N GLN A 86 -1.33 -12.41 -4.13
CA GLN A 86 -0.15 -13.18 -3.77
C GLN A 86 1.09 -12.61 -4.45
N GLY A 87 2.09 -12.27 -3.65
CA GLY A 87 3.33 -11.68 -4.16
C GLY A 87 4.22 -11.14 -3.06
N GLU A 88 5.16 -10.32 -3.45
CA GLU A 88 6.11 -9.69 -2.55
C GLU A 88 5.86 -8.18 -2.45
N THR A 89 5.91 -7.61 -1.24
CA THR A 89 5.73 -6.17 -1.10
C THR A 89 6.90 -5.39 -1.69
N ALA A 90 6.61 -4.21 -2.25
CA ALA A 90 7.66 -3.30 -2.70
C ALA A 90 8.60 -2.91 -1.54
N ALA A 91 8.11 -2.91 -0.29
CA ALA A 91 8.93 -2.70 0.89
C ALA A 91 9.99 -3.79 1.06
N THR A 92 9.62 -5.06 0.93
CA THR A 92 10.57 -6.17 0.99
C THR A 92 11.61 -6.08 -0.13
N LEU A 93 11.17 -5.79 -1.36
CA LEU A 93 12.09 -5.58 -2.50
C LEU A 93 13.04 -4.40 -2.25
N ALA A 94 12.54 -3.29 -1.70
CA ALA A 94 13.35 -2.12 -1.37
C ALA A 94 14.45 -2.43 -0.35
N THR A 95 14.24 -3.36 0.59
CA THR A 95 15.29 -3.77 1.54
C THR A 95 16.50 -4.43 0.89
N ARG A 96 16.35 -4.92 -0.34
CA ARG A 96 17.44 -5.52 -1.12
C ARG A 96 18.14 -4.47 -2.00
N GLY A 97 17.50 -3.35 -2.26
CA GLY A 97 18.00 -2.19 -3.00
C GLY A 97 17.33 -1.98 -4.34
N ALA A 98 17.66 -0.85 -4.96
CA ALA A 98 17.17 -0.46 -6.28
C ALA A 98 18.13 -0.90 -7.38
N PHE A 99 17.59 -1.12 -8.58
CA PHE A 99 18.32 -1.51 -9.79
C PHE A 99 19.19 -2.77 -9.65
N CYS A 100 18.70 -3.74 -8.89
CA CYS A 100 19.37 -5.03 -8.70
C CYS A 100 18.39 -6.19 -8.93
N LYS A 101 18.94 -7.37 -9.25
CA LYS A 101 18.17 -8.55 -9.64
C LYS A 101 17.17 -9.01 -8.57
N ASP A 102 17.58 -8.98 -7.31
CA ASP A 102 16.79 -9.51 -6.19
C ASP A 102 15.95 -8.44 -5.49
N GLY A 103 16.08 -7.17 -5.86
CA GLY A 103 15.38 -6.03 -5.31
C GLY A 103 14.47 -5.35 -6.33
N LEU A 104 14.37 -4.02 -6.24
CA LEU A 104 13.60 -3.21 -7.19
C LEU A 104 14.33 -3.08 -8.52
N THR A 105 13.78 -3.64 -9.58
CA THR A 105 14.30 -3.56 -10.95
C THR A 105 13.77 -2.34 -11.70
N GLU A 106 14.30 -2.05 -12.89
CA GLU A 106 13.76 -1.02 -13.78
C GLU A 106 12.29 -1.26 -14.13
N ASN A 107 11.89 -2.52 -14.35
CA ASN A 107 10.50 -2.86 -14.63
C ASN A 107 9.56 -2.52 -13.46
N HIS A 108 10.01 -2.72 -12.22
CA HIS A 108 9.26 -2.33 -11.03
C HIS A 108 9.03 -0.81 -11.00
N PHE A 109 10.07 -0.03 -11.27
CA PHE A 109 9.93 1.43 -11.32
C PHE A 109 9.06 1.92 -12.48
N ARG A 110 9.13 1.31 -13.67
CA ARG A 110 8.23 1.64 -14.78
C ARG A 110 6.77 1.42 -14.42
N GLN A 111 6.45 0.33 -13.74
CA GLN A 111 5.09 0.01 -13.33
C GLN A 111 4.54 1.00 -12.30
N ILE A 112 5.31 1.37 -11.28
CA ILE A 112 4.82 2.34 -10.29
C ILE A 112 4.69 3.74 -10.89
N LEU A 113 5.58 4.15 -11.79
CA LEU A 113 5.47 5.42 -12.52
C LEU A 113 4.21 5.44 -13.42
N ASP A 114 3.95 4.35 -14.16
CA ASP A 114 2.71 4.23 -14.94
C ASP A 114 1.46 4.28 -14.04
N MET A 115 1.46 3.55 -12.92
CA MET A 115 0.36 3.57 -11.95
C MET A 115 0.16 4.96 -11.36
N SER A 116 1.23 5.66 -10.96
CA SER A 116 1.19 7.06 -10.49
C SER A 116 0.58 7.98 -11.54
N GLY A 117 1.00 7.84 -12.79
CA GLY A 117 0.44 8.59 -13.91
C GLY A 117 -1.06 8.32 -14.14
N ARG A 118 -1.51 7.08 -13.95
CA ARG A 118 -2.95 6.72 -14.03
C ARG A 118 -3.74 7.30 -12.86
N PHE A 119 -3.23 7.28 -11.65
CA PHE A 119 -3.86 7.95 -10.50
C PHE A 119 -3.98 9.47 -10.72
N LYS A 120 -2.92 10.11 -11.20
CA LYS A 120 -2.93 11.53 -11.56
C LYS A 120 -4.01 11.86 -12.59
N LYS A 121 -4.19 11.03 -13.64
CA LYS A 121 -5.22 11.23 -14.66
C LYS A 121 -6.65 11.19 -14.11
N VAL A 122 -6.90 10.45 -13.05
CA VAL A 122 -8.21 10.40 -12.36
C VAL A 122 -8.30 11.37 -11.17
N GLY A 123 -7.33 12.27 -11.02
CA GLY A 123 -7.34 13.35 -10.06
C GLY A 123 -7.08 12.93 -8.61
N ILE A 124 -6.32 11.84 -8.39
CA ILE A 124 -5.96 11.38 -7.05
C ILE A 124 -4.46 11.11 -6.91
N HIS A 125 -3.99 11.06 -5.66
CA HIS A 125 -2.79 10.35 -5.27
C HIS A 125 -3.10 9.39 -4.12
N VAL A 126 -2.23 8.42 -3.88
CA VAL A 126 -2.34 7.42 -2.83
C VAL A 126 -1.16 7.54 -1.86
N ASP A 127 -1.23 6.84 -0.73
CA ASP A 127 -0.03 6.69 0.10
C ASP A 127 0.96 5.73 -0.59
N TYR A 128 2.03 6.31 -1.16
CA TYR A 128 3.08 5.58 -1.86
C TYR A 128 4.06 4.86 -0.94
N PHE A 129 3.68 4.60 0.32
CA PHE A 129 4.53 3.83 1.21
C PHE A 129 4.68 2.39 0.69
N PRO A 130 5.91 1.84 0.56
CA PRO A 130 6.14 0.59 -0.18
C PRO A 130 5.40 -0.65 0.36
N THR A 131 4.94 -0.64 1.62
CA THR A 131 4.12 -1.73 2.17
C THR A 131 2.73 -1.82 1.54
N ASN A 132 2.25 -0.73 0.92
CA ASN A 132 0.94 -0.64 0.29
C ASN A 132 0.93 -1.19 -1.15
N PHE A 133 2.07 -1.72 -1.62
CA PHE A 133 2.23 -2.22 -2.98
C PHE A 133 2.78 -3.64 -3.00
N ILE A 134 2.19 -4.49 -3.85
CA ILE A 134 2.62 -5.88 -4.06
C ILE A 134 2.95 -6.09 -5.54
N TYR A 135 4.09 -6.71 -5.79
CA TYR A 135 4.41 -7.30 -7.08
C TYR A 135 4.09 -8.79 -7.03
N THR A 136 3.21 -9.23 -7.93
CA THR A 136 2.84 -10.65 -8.06
C THR A 136 3.99 -11.48 -8.62
N ASN A 137 3.89 -12.80 -8.51
CA ASN A 137 4.86 -13.71 -9.13
C ASN A 137 4.86 -13.62 -10.68
N SER A 138 3.77 -13.14 -11.29
CA SER A 138 3.69 -12.80 -12.73
C SER A 138 4.29 -11.43 -13.06
N GLY A 139 4.73 -10.67 -12.04
CA GLY A 139 5.38 -9.37 -12.20
C GLY A 139 4.42 -8.18 -12.34
N GLU A 140 3.16 -8.34 -11.96
CA GLU A 140 2.14 -7.27 -12.00
C GLU A 140 2.12 -6.50 -10.68
N LEU A 141 1.95 -5.18 -10.75
CA LEU A 141 1.86 -4.30 -9.59
C LEU A 141 0.41 -4.10 -9.14
N TYR A 142 0.19 -4.23 -7.83
CA TYR A 142 -1.06 -3.89 -7.16
C TYR A 142 -0.83 -2.88 -6.03
N CYS A 143 -1.71 -1.87 -5.93
CA CYS A 143 -1.85 -1.02 -4.75
C CYS A 143 -2.94 -1.63 -3.86
N ILE A 144 -2.55 -2.13 -2.68
CA ILE A 144 -3.41 -2.99 -1.85
C ILE A 144 -4.15 -2.27 -0.74
N ASP A 145 -3.84 -1.01 -0.45
CA ASP A 145 -4.58 -0.22 0.54
C ASP A 145 -5.54 0.77 -0.15
N TYR A 146 -6.77 0.87 0.38
CA TYR A 146 -7.80 1.75 -0.16
C TYR A 146 -7.75 3.10 0.54
N GLU A 147 -6.61 3.81 0.35
CA GLU A 147 -6.39 5.15 0.87
C GLU A 147 -6.00 6.08 -0.28
N CYS A 148 -6.81 7.10 -0.54
CA CYS A 148 -6.54 8.06 -1.58
C CYS A 148 -6.97 9.48 -1.19
N TYR A 149 -6.32 10.44 -1.82
CA TYR A 149 -6.50 11.87 -1.61
C TYR A 149 -6.69 12.58 -2.95
N ASP A 150 -7.21 13.80 -2.93
CA ASP A 150 -7.22 14.64 -4.12
C ASP A 150 -5.79 14.92 -4.57
N TYR A 151 -5.56 14.89 -5.88
CA TYR A 151 -4.20 14.96 -6.42
C TYR A 151 -3.46 16.21 -5.93
N ASN A 152 -2.28 15.96 -5.39
CA ASN A 152 -1.30 16.97 -5.04
C ASN A 152 0.09 16.46 -5.45
N SER A 153 0.77 17.22 -6.31
CA SER A 153 2.08 16.83 -6.83
C SER A 153 3.17 16.70 -5.78
N GLU A 154 3.03 17.38 -4.64
CA GLU A 154 4.02 17.26 -3.54
C GLU A 154 4.00 15.87 -2.90
N TRP A 155 2.87 15.14 -3.01
CA TRP A 155 2.63 13.84 -2.40
C TRP A 155 2.54 12.70 -3.40
N ASP A 156 2.84 12.95 -4.68
CA ASP A 156 2.89 11.89 -5.68
C ASP A 156 4.15 11.01 -5.53
N PHE A 157 4.24 9.99 -6.37
CA PHE A 157 5.36 9.07 -6.33
C PHE A 157 6.69 9.77 -6.63
N GLU A 158 6.73 10.63 -7.64
CA GLU A 158 7.93 11.29 -8.16
C GLU A 158 8.56 12.29 -7.17
N HIS A 159 7.72 12.95 -6.34
CA HIS A 159 8.17 13.98 -5.41
C HIS A 159 8.31 13.50 -3.97
N TRP A 160 7.53 12.49 -3.57
CA TRP A 160 7.52 11.99 -2.20
C TRP A 160 7.80 10.50 -2.10
N GLY A 161 6.98 9.64 -2.73
CA GLY A 161 7.02 8.19 -2.57
C GLY A 161 8.36 7.57 -2.92
N ILE A 162 8.99 8.05 -3.99
CA ILE A 162 10.25 7.55 -4.52
C ILE A 162 11.37 7.46 -3.46
N TYR A 163 11.40 8.37 -2.50
CA TYR A 163 12.43 8.37 -1.45
C TYR A 163 12.29 7.15 -0.52
N TYR A 164 11.07 6.71 -0.22
CA TYR A 164 10.85 5.49 0.57
C TYR A 164 11.30 4.25 -0.20
N TRP A 165 11.02 4.20 -1.49
CA TRP A 165 11.37 3.08 -2.36
C TRP A 165 12.88 2.95 -2.59
N LEU A 166 13.61 4.05 -2.55
CA LEU A 166 15.07 4.08 -2.69
C LEU A 166 15.82 3.92 -1.36
N ASN A 167 15.14 4.05 -0.21
CA ASN A 167 15.77 3.99 1.11
C ASN A 167 15.88 2.56 1.64
N LYS A 168 16.82 1.79 1.09
CA LYS A 168 17.11 0.40 1.45
C LYS A 168 17.25 0.18 2.95
N ASP A 169 18.13 0.93 3.60
CA ASP A 169 18.46 0.71 5.01
C ASP A 169 17.36 1.20 5.95
N GLY A 170 16.71 2.31 5.60
CA GLY A 170 15.55 2.81 6.32
C GLY A 170 14.37 1.83 6.25
N MET A 171 14.10 1.26 5.07
CA MET A 171 13.02 0.30 4.90
C MET A 171 13.33 -1.02 5.64
N ARG A 172 14.58 -1.49 5.62
CA ARG A 172 14.98 -2.65 6.43
C ARG A 172 14.77 -2.42 7.91
N ALA A 173 15.23 -1.29 8.44
CA ALA A 173 15.05 -0.95 9.85
C ALA A 173 13.57 -0.83 10.22
N HIS A 174 12.72 -0.31 9.31
CA HIS A 174 11.26 -0.23 9.50
C HIS A 174 10.63 -1.62 9.61
N LEU A 175 10.93 -2.53 8.70
CA LEU A 175 10.34 -3.88 8.70
C LEU A 175 10.82 -4.72 9.88
N GLU A 176 12.07 -4.55 10.33
CA GLU A 176 12.63 -5.31 11.45
C GLU A 176 12.20 -4.79 12.84
N LYS A 177 12.09 -3.49 13.01
CA LYS A 177 11.94 -2.84 14.32
C LYS A 177 10.69 -1.98 14.46
N GLY A 178 9.99 -1.73 13.37
CA GLY A 178 8.92 -0.74 13.30
C GLY A 178 9.45 0.70 13.35
N GLY A 179 8.53 1.67 13.32
CA GLY A 179 8.84 3.09 13.36
C GLY A 179 9.41 3.64 12.04
N THR A 180 9.49 4.97 11.94
CA THR A 180 9.88 5.67 10.71
C THR A 180 11.17 6.51 10.86
N SER A 181 11.83 6.43 12.03
CA SER A 181 12.99 7.29 12.34
C SER A 181 14.18 7.15 11.39
N LYS A 182 14.28 6.02 10.70
CA LYS A 182 15.32 5.76 9.68
C LYS A 182 14.83 6.04 8.26
N LEU A 183 13.54 6.32 8.08
CA LEU A 183 12.94 6.65 6.79
C LEU A 183 12.93 8.15 6.54
N ASN A 184 12.81 8.96 7.60
CA ASN A 184 12.72 10.40 7.52
C ASN A 184 13.91 11.06 8.21
N LYS A 185 14.39 12.16 7.65
CA LYS A 185 15.39 13.00 8.30
C LYS A 185 14.74 13.73 9.49
N PRO A 186 15.36 13.74 10.68
CA PRO A 186 14.82 14.47 11.83
C PRO A 186 14.53 15.93 11.49
N GLY A 187 13.38 16.42 11.92
CA GLY A 187 12.96 17.82 11.70
C GLY A 187 12.47 18.14 10.30
N THR A 188 12.33 17.16 9.42
CA THR A 188 11.74 17.30 8.08
C THR A 188 10.59 16.34 7.89
N PHE A 189 9.61 16.73 7.04
CA PHE A 189 8.56 15.81 6.60
C PHE A 189 8.98 14.98 5.40
N LYS A 190 9.95 15.44 4.61
CA LYS A 190 10.49 14.68 3.49
C LYS A 190 11.47 13.62 3.98
N PRO A 191 11.42 12.42 3.41
CA PRO A 191 12.52 11.48 3.48
C PRO A 191 13.79 12.12 2.90
N PHE A 192 14.87 11.45 2.92
CA PHE A 192 16.18 12.02 2.54
C PHE A 192 16.20 12.74 1.20
N ASP A 193 16.88 13.87 1.15
CA ASP A 193 17.19 14.62 -0.05
C ASP A 193 18.47 14.09 -0.73
N LYS A 194 19.34 13.45 0.05
CA LYS A 194 20.63 12.85 -0.37
C LYS A 194 20.86 11.60 0.47
N PRO A 195 21.51 10.56 -0.03
CA PRO A 195 22.24 10.39 -1.29
C PRO A 195 21.40 9.87 -2.47
N PHE A 196 20.10 10.03 -2.48
CA PHE A 196 19.19 9.39 -3.43
C PHE A 196 19.01 10.09 -4.76
N GLU A 197 19.56 11.30 -4.93
CA GLU A 197 19.33 12.12 -6.13
C GLU A 197 19.78 11.44 -7.43
N GLU A 198 20.90 10.71 -7.41
CA GLU A 198 21.35 9.97 -8.60
C GLU A 198 20.42 8.81 -8.95
N LEU A 199 19.99 8.06 -7.92
CA LEU A 199 19.03 6.96 -8.09
C LEU A 199 17.66 7.50 -8.53
N LYS A 200 17.22 8.59 -7.95
CA LYS A 200 15.97 9.26 -8.36
C LYS A 200 16.05 9.68 -9.83
N LYS A 201 17.14 10.35 -10.24
CA LYS A 201 17.35 10.74 -11.62
C LYS A 201 17.25 9.54 -12.56
N ARG A 202 17.91 8.43 -12.22
CA ARG A 202 17.84 7.19 -12.99
C ARG A 202 16.40 6.64 -13.08
N VAL A 203 15.61 6.70 -12.00
CA VAL A 203 14.20 6.30 -12.04
C VAL A 203 13.40 7.20 -12.97
N MET A 204 13.62 8.53 -12.89
CA MET A 204 12.89 9.49 -13.70
C MET A 204 13.26 9.44 -15.21
N GLU A 205 14.41 8.88 -15.57
CA GLU A 205 14.80 8.62 -16.96
C GLU A 205 14.10 7.40 -17.59
N LEU A 206 13.31 6.65 -16.79
CA LEU A 206 12.55 5.48 -17.28
C LEU A 206 11.20 5.84 -17.92
N VAL A 207 10.77 7.09 -17.80
CA VAL A 207 9.46 7.60 -18.29
C VAL A 207 9.56 8.08 -19.72
#